data_65d13af6b0b7be1a48b22d339b89b6fa
#
_entry.id   65d13af6b0b7be1a48b22d339b89b6fa
#
_cell.length_a   1.000
_cell.length_b   1.000
_cell.length_c   1.000
_cell.angle_alpha   90.00
_cell.angle_beta   90.00
_cell.angle_gamma   90.00
#
_symmetry.space_group_name_H-M   'P 1'
#
loop_
_entity.id
_entity.type
_entity.pdbx_description
1 polymer ?
#
loop_
_entity_poly.entity_id
_entity_poly.type
_entity_poly.pdbx_seq_one_letter_code
_entity_poly.pdbx_strand_id
1 'polypeptide(L)'
;MPRHPYFDGPYPRAYAHRGWHIDDLDGCENTLAAFHRAVAEGFGYLELDVHASADGVAVVHHDATLDRTTDGHGPISALPAATIAGVRVRGREPVPFLEQVLTELPDTRLTVELKSGAVVEPVLDVLERTGSWHRVCLGSYHDGWLRRAREAAGSRLCTSMAQGAAFGLRTRAWLDELPGPLRRLPAPPSPGDLAQLPRHIGPLTVVDAALLRAAHSTGREVHVWTVDAASHMTALLDLGADGLISDRPDVLRAVLHARGVWQAA
;
A
#
# COMPACT_ATOMS: atom_id res chain seq x y z
N MET A 1 20.73 10.61 2.76
CA MET A 1 20.86 9.14 2.88
C MET A 1 20.52 8.53 1.53
N PRO A 2 21.08 7.38 1.13
CA PRO A 2 20.63 6.70 -0.06
C PRO A 2 19.14 6.39 0.05
N ARG A 3 18.44 6.38 -1.09
CA ARG A 3 17.02 6.06 -1.16
C ARG A 3 16.80 4.58 -0.79
N HIS A 4 15.70 4.27 -0.12
CA HIS A 4 15.38 2.89 0.25
C HIS A 4 15.21 2.00 -0.99
N PRO A 5 15.73 0.74 -1.03
CA PRO A 5 15.66 -0.15 -2.20
C PRO A 5 14.24 -0.49 -2.69
N TYR A 6 13.23 -0.29 -1.85
CA TYR A 6 11.82 -0.38 -2.25
C TYR A 6 11.52 0.44 -3.52
N PHE A 7 12.24 1.55 -3.73
CA PHE A 7 12.04 2.43 -4.87
C PHE A 7 12.85 2.05 -6.13
N ASP A 8 13.57 0.94 -6.15
CA ASP A 8 14.40 0.53 -7.29
C ASP A 8 13.61 -0.19 -8.41
N GLY A 9 12.29 -0.38 -8.23
CA GLY A 9 11.40 -1.03 -9.19
C GLY A 9 10.94 -0.12 -10.34
N PRO A 10 10.07 -0.65 -11.24
CA PRO A 10 9.51 0.08 -12.37
C PRO A 10 8.84 1.41 -11.99
N TYR A 11 8.94 2.41 -12.89
CA TYR A 11 8.36 3.74 -12.69
C TYR A 11 7.56 4.18 -13.95
N PRO A 12 6.37 4.82 -13.82
CA PRO A 12 5.60 5.07 -12.60
C PRO A 12 5.23 3.80 -11.85
N ARG A 13 5.02 3.91 -10.50
CA ARG A 13 4.68 2.74 -9.67
C ARG A 13 3.25 2.29 -9.95
N ALA A 14 3.11 1.11 -10.54
CA ALA A 14 1.81 0.50 -10.81
C ALA A 14 1.54 -0.59 -9.78
N TYR A 15 0.50 -0.38 -8.96
CA TYR A 15 0.11 -1.34 -7.93
C TYR A 15 -1.18 -2.05 -8.31
N ALA A 16 -1.18 -3.38 -8.29
CA ALA A 16 -2.40 -4.14 -8.22
C ALA A 16 -2.89 -4.15 -6.75
N HIS A 17 -3.96 -3.40 -6.45
CA HIS A 17 -4.57 -3.30 -5.13
C HIS A 17 -5.17 -4.65 -4.75
N ARG A 18 -4.69 -5.27 -3.67
CA ARG A 18 -5.08 -6.63 -3.24
C ARG A 18 -4.89 -7.73 -4.30
N GLY A 19 -4.01 -7.50 -5.29
CA GLY A 19 -3.73 -8.40 -6.41
C GLY A 19 -4.65 -8.21 -7.62
N TRP A 20 -4.61 -9.19 -8.55
CA TRP A 20 -5.48 -9.23 -9.74
C TRP A 20 -6.75 -10.02 -9.43
N HIS A 21 -7.74 -9.36 -8.84
CA HIS A 21 -8.98 -10.00 -8.39
C HIS A 21 -10.18 -9.66 -9.29
N ILE A 22 -9.97 -9.70 -10.59
CA ILE A 22 -10.96 -9.51 -11.67
C ILE A 22 -11.01 -10.76 -12.56
N ASP A 23 -11.91 -10.77 -13.52
CA ASP A 23 -12.14 -11.86 -14.49
C ASP A 23 -12.39 -13.21 -13.79
N ASP A 24 -11.59 -14.22 -14.10
CA ASP A 24 -11.66 -15.57 -13.51
C ASP A 24 -11.34 -15.58 -11.98
N LEU A 25 -10.70 -14.54 -11.48
CA LEU A 25 -10.38 -14.32 -10.05
C LEU A 25 -11.29 -13.27 -9.39
N ASP A 26 -12.43 -12.92 -10.00
CA ASP A 26 -13.35 -11.93 -9.43
C ASP A 26 -13.69 -12.20 -7.97
N GLY A 27 -13.48 -11.19 -7.12
CA GLY A 27 -13.68 -11.24 -5.67
C GLY A 27 -12.63 -12.05 -4.88
N CYS A 28 -11.57 -12.57 -5.52
CA CYS A 28 -10.46 -13.27 -4.84
C CYS A 28 -9.38 -12.28 -4.37
N GLU A 29 -9.78 -11.11 -3.87
CA GLU A 29 -8.86 -10.13 -3.29
C GLU A 29 -7.99 -10.71 -2.18
N ASN A 30 -6.75 -10.25 -2.05
CA ASN A 30 -5.81 -10.67 -1.00
C ASN A 30 -5.54 -12.19 -0.99
N THR A 31 -5.46 -12.83 -2.16
CA THR A 31 -5.10 -14.25 -2.30
C THR A 31 -3.80 -14.44 -3.07
N LEU A 32 -3.11 -15.56 -2.84
CA LEU A 32 -1.91 -15.91 -3.60
C LEU A 32 -2.19 -16.03 -5.10
N ALA A 33 -3.34 -16.58 -5.49
CA ALA A 33 -3.75 -16.66 -6.89
C ALA A 33 -3.83 -15.28 -7.54
N ALA A 34 -4.45 -14.30 -6.86
CA ALA A 34 -4.54 -12.93 -7.36
C ALA A 34 -3.16 -12.23 -7.43
N PHE A 35 -2.28 -12.50 -6.48
CA PHE A 35 -0.93 -11.95 -6.47
C PHE A 35 -0.06 -12.55 -7.58
N HIS A 36 -0.04 -13.88 -7.74
CA HIS A 36 0.67 -14.55 -8.83
C HIS A 36 0.17 -14.10 -10.20
N ARG A 37 -1.15 -13.94 -10.36
CA ARG A 37 -1.72 -13.41 -11.60
C ARG A 37 -1.23 -11.99 -11.89
N ALA A 38 -1.23 -11.09 -10.91
CA ALA A 38 -0.72 -9.73 -11.09
C ALA A 38 0.75 -9.72 -11.51
N VAL A 39 1.60 -10.56 -10.89
CA VAL A 39 3.01 -10.72 -11.27
C VAL A 39 3.14 -11.29 -12.69
N ALA A 40 2.36 -12.29 -13.06
CA ALA A 40 2.35 -12.86 -14.41
C ALA A 40 1.92 -11.83 -15.48
N GLU A 41 1.08 -10.85 -15.09
CA GLU A 41 0.69 -9.73 -15.95
C GLU A 41 1.71 -8.56 -15.95
N GLY A 42 2.85 -8.74 -15.27
CA GLY A 42 4.00 -7.83 -15.28
C GLY A 42 4.02 -6.78 -14.17
N PHE A 43 3.18 -6.90 -13.14
CA PHE A 43 3.19 -5.97 -12.01
C PHE A 43 4.37 -6.26 -11.07
N GLY A 44 5.24 -5.26 -10.86
CA GLY A 44 6.35 -5.34 -9.91
C GLY A 44 6.01 -4.81 -8.51
N TYR A 45 4.82 -4.22 -8.35
CA TYR A 45 4.30 -3.71 -7.09
C TYR A 45 2.90 -4.25 -6.82
N LEU A 46 2.69 -4.75 -5.61
CA LEU A 46 1.38 -5.15 -5.10
C LEU A 46 1.07 -4.38 -3.80
N GLU A 47 -0.20 -4.24 -3.53
CA GLU A 47 -0.69 -3.78 -2.24
C GLU A 47 -1.52 -4.88 -1.60
N LEU A 48 -1.44 -5.03 -0.29
CA LEU A 48 -2.18 -6.00 0.50
C LEU A 48 -2.40 -5.52 1.95
N ASP A 49 -3.39 -6.13 2.59
CA ASP A 49 -3.83 -5.79 3.93
C ASP A 49 -3.49 -6.90 4.93
N VAL A 50 -3.15 -6.56 6.18
CA VAL A 50 -2.85 -7.58 7.20
C VAL A 50 -3.53 -7.32 8.54
N HIS A 51 -4.02 -8.42 9.15
CA HIS A 51 -4.51 -8.51 10.52
C HIS A 51 -3.71 -9.53 11.32
N ALA A 52 -3.72 -9.42 12.65
CA ALA A 52 -3.19 -10.45 13.53
C ALA A 52 -4.28 -11.48 13.88
N SER A 53 -3.97 -12.79 13.77
CA SER A 53 -4.75 -13.87 14.35
C SER A 53 -4.66 -13.87 15.88
N ALA A 54 -5.47 -14.70 16.55
CA ALA A 54 -5.47 -14.83 18.01
C ALA A 54 -4.10 -15.29 18.58
N ASP A 55 -3.35 -16.06 17.81
CA ASP A 55 -2.02 -16.58 18.13
C ASP A 55 -0.87 -15.78 17.50
N GLY A 56 -1.15 -14.55 17.01
CA GLY A 56 -0.15 -13.58 16.58
C GLY A 56 0.45 -13.84 15.20
N VAL A 57 -0.25 -14.52 14.30
CA VAL A 57 0.19 -14.70 12.91
C VAL A 57 -0.36 -13.58 12.03
N ALA A 58 0.46 -13.02 11.14
CA ALA A 58 0.03 -12.01 10.16
C ALA A 58 -0.78 -12.64 9.04
N VAL A 59 -2.09 -12.42 9.06
CA VAL A 59 -3.10 -12.92 8.11
C VAL A 59 -3.34 -11.87 7.04
N VAL A 60 -3.29 -12.24 5.76
CA VAL A 60 -3.55 -11.33 4.65
C VAL A 60 -5.05 -11.27 4.39
N HIS A 61 -5.67 -10.16 4.79
CA HIS A 61 -7.11 -9.94 4.67
C HIS A 61 -7.45 -8.47 4.93
N HIS A 62 -8.45 -7.93 4.20
CA HIS A 62 -8.82 -6.51 4.35
C HIS A 62 -9.68 -6.25 5.58
N ASP A 63 -10.77 -7.00 5.74
CA ASP A 63 -11.76 -6.76 6.80
C ASP A 63 -11.28 -7.33 8.14
N ALA A 64 -11.76 -6.79 9.24
CA ALA A 64 -11.49 -7.34 10.58
C ALA A 64 -12.13 -8.70 10.81
N THR A 65 -13.11 -9.09 9.97
CA THR A 65 -13.83 -10.36 10.02
C THR A 65 -13.77 -11.08 8.68
N LEU A 66 -13.96 -12.39 8.69
CA LEU A 66 -13.93 -13.26 7.51
C LEU A 66 -15.19 -13.22 6.64
N ASP A 67 -16.28 -12.63 7.15
CA ASP A 67 -17.65 -12.83 6.66
C ASP A 67 -17.94 -12.34 5.23
N ARG A 68 -17.31 -11.27 4.76
CA ARG A 68 -17.63 -10.65 3.46
C ARG A 68 -17.10 -11.44 2.26
N THR A 69 -15.86 -11.90 2.35
CA THR A 69 -15.15 -12.46 1.18
C THR A 69 -14.92 -13.96 1.28
N THR A 70 -15.17 -14.58 2.45
CA THR A 70 -14.82 -15.98 2.69
C THR A 70 -16.03 -16.83 3.12
N ASP A 71 -15.82 -18.14 3.17
CA ASP A 71 -16.75 -19.11 3.78
C ASP A 71 -16.57 -19.25 5.30
N GLY A 72 -15.60 -18.54 5.90
CA GLY A 72 -15.39 -18.45 7.35
C GLY A 72 -16.21 -17.32 7.98
N HIS A 73 -16.28 -17.30 9.32
CA HIS A 73 -17.04 -16.32 10.07
C HIS A 73 -16.29 -15.77 11.28
N GLY A 74 -16.63 -14.54 11.64
CA GLY A 74 -16.17 -13.89 12.85
C GLY A 74 -14.82 -13.16 12.73
N PRO A 75 -14.37 -12.53 13.82
CA PRO A 75 -13.20 -11.68 13.81
C PRO A 75 -11.90 -12.49 13.73
N ILE A 76 -11.01 -12.09 12.82
CA ILE A 76 -9.67 -12.70 12.62
C ILE A 76 -8.89 -12.74 13.93
N SER A 77 -8.96 -11.68 14.73
CA SER A 77 -8.27 -11.57 16.02
C SER A 77 -8.74 -12.57 17.11
N ALA A 78 -9.86 -13.22 16.90
CA ALA A 78 -10.38 -14.24 17.83
C ALA A 78 -10.11 -15.69 17.37
N LEU A 79 -9.57 -15.88 16.16
CA LEU A 79 -9.33 -17.18 15.56
C LEU A 79 -7.85 -17.52 15.50
N PRO A 80 -7.43 -18.75 15.89
CA PRO A 80 -6.08 -19.23 15.66
C PRO A 80 -5.78 -19.33 14.16
N ALA A 81 -4.52 -19.12 13.77
CA ALA A 81 -4.08 -19.24 12.38
C ALA A 81 -4.44 -20.60 11.76
N ALA A 82 -4.34 -21.70 12.53
CA ALA A 82 -4.73 -23.03 12.07
C ALA A 82 -6.21 -23.14 11.64
N THR A 83 -7.11 -22.40 12.31
CA THR A 83 -8.52 -22.31 11.90
C THR A 83 -8.68 -21.51 10.62
N ILE A 84 -7.98 -20.37 10.49
CA ILE A 84 -8.03 -19.50 9.32
C ILE A 84 -7.46 -20.20 8.08
N ALA A 85 -6.47 -21.06 8.22
CA ALA A 85 -5.88 -21.85 7.12
C ALA A 85 -6.92 -22.76 6.41
N GLY A 86 -7.96 -23.16 7.13
CA GLY A 86 -9.10 -23.94 6.57
C GLY A 86 -10.10 -23.12 5.77
N VAL A 87 -10.08 -21.80 5.89
CA VAL A 87 -11.05 -20.88 5.27
C VAL A 87 -10.70 -20.59 3.82
N ARG A 88 -11.72 -20.38 2.99
CA ARG A 88 -11.57 -20.11 1.55
C ARG A 88 -12.22 -18.79 1.15
N VAL A 89 -11.45 -17.94 0.49
CA VAL A 89 -11.95 -16.75 -0.21
C VAL A 89 -12.80 -17.22 -1.39
N ARG A 90 -14.05 -16.74 -1.46
CA ARG A 90 -15.05 -17.14 -2.47
C ARG A 90 -15.24 -18.67 -2.57
N GLY A 91 -14.99 -19.40 -1.50
CA GLY A 91 -15.06 -20.86 -1.48
C GLY A 91 -13.99 -21.58 -2.32
N ARG A 92 -12.96 -20.87 -2.79
CA ARG A 92 -11.92 -21.38 -3.72
C ARG A 92 -10.51 -21.25 -3.16
N GLU A 93 -10.07 -20.01 -2.94
CA GLU A 93 -8.68 -19.69 -2.64
C GLU A 93 -8.41 -19.66 -1.13
N PRO A 94 -7.31 -20.24 -0.64
CA PRO A 94 -6.94 -20.11 0.76
C PRO A 94 -6.74 -18.65 1.17
N VAL A 95 -7.08 -18.31 2.43
CA VAL A 95 -6.62 -17.06 3.05
C VAL A 95 -5.12 -17.18 3.32
N PRO A 96 -4.25 -16.36 2.70
CA PRO A 96 -2.81 -16.50 2.88
C PRO A 96 -2.31 -15.84 4.17
N PHE A 97 -1.13 -16.26 4.59
CA PHE A 97 -0.34 -15.57 5.61
C PHE A 97 0.77 -14.75 4.95
N LEU A 98 1.17 -13.64 5.59
CA LEU A 98 2.17 -12.73 5.02
C LEU A 98 3.50 -13.44 4.68
N GLU A 99 3.92 -14.38 5.52
CA GLU A 99 5.16 -15.15 5.29
C GLU A 99 5.09 -15.97 4.00
N GLN A 100 3.95 -16.56 3.69
CA GLN A 100 3.73 -17.28 2.42
C GLN A 100 3.86 -16.33 1.22
N VAL A 101 3.18 -15.16 1.28
CA VAL A 101 3.24 -14.17 0.19
C VAL A 101 4.67 -13.70 -0.05
N LEU A 102 5.42 -13.39 1.02
CA LEU A 102 6.80 -12.97 0.89
C LEU A 102 7.74 -14.05 0.38
N THR A 103 7.48 -15.32 0.71
CA THR A 103 8.29 -16.45 0.26
C THR A 103 8.02 -16.80 -1.20
N GLU A 104 6.74 -16.78 -1.61
CA GLU A 104 6.35 -17.17 -2.98
C GLU A 104 6.60 -16.06 -4.02
N LEU A 105 6.72 -14.80 -3.59
CA LEU A 105 6.93 -13.64 -4.46
C LEU A 105 8.23 -12.89 -4.09
N PRO A 106 9.41 -13.53 -4.21
CA PRO A 106 10.67 -12.99 -3.67
C PRO A 106 11.14 -11.70 -4.35
N ASP A 107 10.76 -11.46 -5.60
CA ASP A 107 11.20 -10.30 -6.39
C ASP A 107 10.18 -9.16 -6.41
N THR A 108 8.96 -9.39 -5.87
CA THR A 108 7.87 -8.42 -5.90
C THR A 108 7.96 -7.44 -4.73
N ARG A 109 7.71 -6.16 -4.99
CA ARG A 109 7.62 -5.12 -3.98
C ARG A 109 6.21 -5.03 -3.44
N LEU A 110 6.08 -4.97 -2.11
CA LEU A 110 4.80 -5.00 -1.43
C LEU A 110 4.58 -3.73 -0.60
N THR A 111 3.45 -3.07 -0.78
CA THR A 111 2.87 -2.24 0.27
C THR A 111 2.01 -3.14 1.15
N VAL A 112 2.30 -3.17 2.45
CA VAL A 112 1.57 -3.97 3.45
C VAL A 112 0.85 -3.01 4.38
N GLU A 113 -0.48 -2.95 4.28
CA GLU A 113 -1.29 -2.10 5.15
C GLU A 113 -1.59 -2.78 6.48
N LEU A 114 -1.15 -2.17 7.58
CA LEU A 114 -1.44 -2.64 8.93
C LEU A 114 -2.87 -2.24 9.32
N LYS A 115 -3.76 -3.22 9.44
CA LYS A 115 -5.18 -3.00 9.81
C LYS A 115 -5.43 -3.03 11.32
N SER A 116 -4.46 -3.47 12.12
CA SER A 116 -4.54 -3.48 13.58
C SER A 116 -3.19 -3.19 14.23
N GLY A 117 -3.21 -2.63 15.46
CA GLY A 117 -1.98 -2.42 16.20
C GLY A 117 -1.32 -3.71 16.68
N ALA A 118 -2.08 -4.81 16.79
CA ALA A 118 -1.58 -6.11 17.18
C ALA A 118 -0.75 -6.81 16.09
N VAL A 119 -0.88 -6.39 14.82
CA VAL A 119 -0.15 -7.02 13.70
C VAL A 119 1.24 -6.42 13.49
N VAL A 120 1.59 -5.32 14.17
CA VAL A 120 2.87 -4.62 13.95
C VAL A 120 4.07 -5.55 14.20
N GLU A 121 4.16 -6.14 15.40
CA GLU A 121 5.25 -7.05 15.75
C GLU A 121 5.27 -8.31 14.88
N PRO A 122 4.14 -9.03 14.67
CA PRO A 122 4.08 -10.16 13.74
C PRO A 122 4.63 -9.85 12.35
N VAL A 123 4.31 -8.67 11.80
CA VAL A 123 4.83 -8.25 10.49
C VAL A 123 6.35 -8.04 10.54
N LEU A 124 6.87 -7.33 11.55
CA LEU A 124 8.32 -7.11 11.69
C LEU A 124 9.08 -8.42 11.83
N ASP A 125 8.55 -9.39 12.60
CA ASP A 125 9.13 -10.71 12.76
C ASP A 125 9.16 -11.50 11.43
N VAL A 126 8.11 -11.40 10.63
CA VAL A 126 8.06 -12.00 9.29
C VAL A 126 9.10 -11.34 8.37
N LEU A 127 9.22 -10.00 8.37
CA LEU A 127 10.23 -9.30 7.57
C LEU A 127 11.66 -9.71 7.94
N GLU A 128 11.94 -9.91 9.24
CA GLU A 128 13.24 -10.38 9.71
C GLU A 128 13.53 -11.81 9.23
N ARG A 129 12.57 -12.74 9.43
CA ARG A 129 12.75 -14.14 9.04
C ARG A 129 12.91 -14.34 7.53
N THR A 130 12.20 -13.54 6.74
CA THR A 130 12.23 -13.63 5.25
C THR A 130 13.29 -12.73 4.61
N GLY A 131 13.95 -11.85 5.38
CA GLY A 131 14.92 -10.88 4.84
C GLY A 131 14.30 -9.85 3.89
N SER A 132 12.97 -9.61 3.98
CA SER A 132 12.21 -8.85 2.98
C SER A 132 12.19 -7.33 3.19
N TRP A 133 12.98 -6.79 4.11
CA TRP A 133 13.03 -5.37 4.43
C TRP A 133 13.20 -4.46 3.21
N HIS A 134 14.03 -4.86 2.27
CA HIS A 134 14.44 -4.07 1.10
C HIS A 134 13.31 -3.84 0.08
N ARG A 135 12.22 -4.62 0.14
CA ARG A 135 11.13 -4.63 -0.85
C ARG A 135 9.74 -4.45 -0.26
N VAL A 136 9.64 -4.18 1.05
CA VAL A 136 8.37 -3.95 1.74
C VAL A 136 8.28 -2.52 2.24
N CYS A 137 7.13 -1.89 1.98
CA CYS A 137 6.71 -0.62 2.57
C CYS A 137 5.52 -0.87 3.48
N LEU A 138 5.58 -0.44 4.74
CA LEU A 138 4.42 -0.52 5.64
C LEU A 138 3.54 0.72 5.50
N GLY A 139 2.25 0.48 5.30
CA GLY A 139 1.18 1.47 5.32
C GLY A 139 0.29 1.34 6.54
N SER A 140 -0.32 2.42 6.98
CA SER A 140 -1.41 2.43 7.95
C SER A 140 -2.07 3.80 8.05
N TYR A 141 -3.35 3.83 8.41
CA TYR A 141 -4.03 5.08 8.81
C TYR A 141 -3.54 5.63 10.17
N HIS A 142 -2.97 4.78 11.03
CA HIS A 142 -2.60 5.11 12.41
C HIS A 142 -1.13 5.49 12.56
N ASP A 143 -0.84 6.75 12.83
CA ASP A 143 0.53 7.26 13.03
C ASP A 143 1.28 6.52 14.14
N GLY A 144 0.59 6.11 15.21
CA GLY A 144 1.18 5.39 16.34
C GLY A 144 1.73 4.02 15.96
N TRP A 145 1.09 3.31 15.05
CA TRP A 145 1.54 1.98 14.61
C TRP A 145 2.78 2.08 13.72
N LEU A 146 2.77 2.99 12.74
CA LEU A 146 3.95 3.23 11.91
C LEU A 146 5.13 3.81 12.70
N ARG A 147 4.86 4.65 13.72
CA ARG A 147 5.91 5.13 14.63
C ARG A 147 6.56 3.96 15.37
N ARG A 148 5.76 3.06 15.98
CA ARG A 148 6.26 1.87 16.68
C ARG A 148 7.08 0.96 15.74
N ALA A 149 6.61 0.74 14.52
CA ALA A 149 7.34 -0.03 13.52
C ALA A 149 8.69 0.62 13.16
N ARG A 150 8.72 1.96 12.96
CA ARG A 150 9.97 2.70 12.68
C ARG A 150 10.94 2.69 13.85
N GLU A 151 10.44 2.82 15.09
CA GLU A 151 11.27 2.74 16.30
C GLU A 151 11.93 1.37 16.46
N ALA A 152 11.22 0.28 16.13
CA ALA A 152 11.74 -1.08 16.20
C ALA A 152 12.73 -1.41 15.06
N ALA A 153 12.42 -1.02 13.82
CA ALA A 153 13.18 -1.44 12.64
C ALA A 153 14.25 -0.44 12.18
N GLY A 154 14.14 0.83 12.57
CA GLY A 154 15.08 1.89 12.17
C GLY A 154 15.04 2.14 10.64
N SER A 155 16.21 2.44 10.07
CA SER A 155 16.37 2.79 8.65
C SER A 155 16.20 1.61 7.68
N ARG A 156 16.03 0.40 8.18
CA ARG A 156 15.76 -0.79 7.34
C ARG A 156 14.35 -0.82 6.77
N LEU A 157 13.43 -0.04 7.36
CA LEU A 157 12.02 -0.06 7.03
C LEU A 157 11.61 1.14 6.17
N CYS A 158 10.99 0.87 5.04
CA CYS A 158 10.21 1.85 4.28
C CYS A 158 8.81 1.99 4.87
N THR A 159 8.31 3.22 5.02
CA THR A 159 6.93 3.44 5.46
C THR A 159 6.23 4.51 4.63
N SER A 160 4.94 4.34 4.43
CA SER A 160 4.08 5.41 3.94
C SER A 160 3.75 6.41 5.08
N MET A 161 3.13 7.52 4.70
CA MET A 161 2.55 8.48 5.65
C MET A 161 1.21 7.96 6.18
N ALA A 162 1.00 8.03 7.51
CA ALA A 162 -0.32 7.87 8.11
C ALA A 162 -1.11 9.19 8.06
N GLN A 163 -2.32 9.21 8.64
CA GLN A 163 -3.23 10.36 8.53
C GLN A 163 -2.64 11.68 9.03
N GLY A 164 -1.99 11.68 10.21
CA GLY A 164 -1.39 12.87 10.77
C GLY A 164 -0.21 13.38 9.94
N ALA A 165 0.62 12.47 9.44
CA ALA A 165 1.72 12.80 8.54
C ALA A 165 1.22 13.35 7.19
N ALA A 166 0.16 12.77 6.62
CA ALA A 166 -0.49 13.25 5.40
C ALA A 166 -1.10 14.66 5.59
N PHE A 167 -1.73 14.90 6.73
CA PHE A 167 -2.22 16.23 7.11
C PHE A 167 -1.07 17.25 7.22
N GLY A 168 0.06 16.86 7.80
CA GLY A 168 1.26 17.70 7.87
C GLY A 168 1.77 18.09 6.49
N LEU A 169 1.87 17.13 5.56
CA LEU A 169 2.25 17.37 4.17
C LEU A 169 1.25 18.31 3.47
N ARG A 170 -0.06 18.06 3.64
CA ARG A 170 -1.11 18.91 3.04
C ARG A 170 -1.05 20.35 3.61
N THR A 171 -0.82 20.50 4.91
CA THR A 171 -0.63 21.81 5.54
C THR A 171 0.58 22.52 4.96
N ARG A 172 1.71 21.83 4.79
CA ARG A 172 2.90 22.38 4.14
C ARG A 172 2.60 22.86 2.72
N ALA A 173 1.90 22.07 1.93
CA ALA A 173 1.49 22.45 0.59
C ALA A 173 0.64 23.73 0.55
N TRP A 174 -0.28 23.91 1.48
CA TRP A 174 -1.07 25.15 1.57
C TRP A 174 -0.23 26.35 2.02
N LEU A 175 0.65 26.17 2.98
CA LEU A 175 1.55 27.25 3.45
C LEU A 175 2.49 27.71 2.33
N ASP A 176 2.96 26.79 1.47
CA ASP A 176 3.85 27.12 0.37
C ASP A 176 3.18 27.99 -0.71
N GLU A 177 1.85 27.95 -0.82
CA GLU A 177 1.07 28.81 -1.73
C GLU A 177 0.82 30.23 -1.15
N LEU A 178 1.10 30.45 0.16
CA LEU A 178 0.87 31.75 0.79
C LEU A 178 1.99 32.76 0.44
N PRO A 179 1.65 34.06 0.32
CA PRO A 179 2.63 35.10 0.04
C PRO A 179 3.52 35.44 1.24
N GLY A 180 4.74 35.87 0.97
CA GLY A 180 5.64 36.48 1.94
C GLY A 180 6.04 35.58 3.12
N PRO A 181 6.10 36.11 4.36
CA PRO A 181 6.58 35.38 5.53
C PRO A 181 5.67 34.24 5.98
N LEU A 182 4.38 34.25 5.62
CA LEU A 182 3.41 33.22 6.01
C LEU A 182 3.78 31.82 5.52
N ARG A 183 4.45 31.72 4.36
CA ARG A 183 4.96 30.43 3.85
C ARG A 183 6.03 29.80 4.76
N ARG A 184 6.63 30.55 5.69
CA ARG A 184 7.63 30.05 6.65
C ARG A 184 7.02 29.54 7.95
N LEU A 185 5.70 29.60 8.10
CA LEU A 185 5.03 29.04 9.27
C LEU A 185 5.31 27.52 9.35
N PRO A 186 5.48 26.98 10.57
CA PRO A 186 5.71 25.56 10.75
C PRO A 186 4.47 24.74 10.34
N ALA A 187 4.69 23.66 9.62
CA ALA A 187 3.69 22.61 9.39
C ALA A 187 3.89 21.46 10.40
N PRO A 188 2.86 20.68 10.72
CA PRO A 188 3.03 19.46 11.50
C PRO A 188 4.03 18.51 10.85
N PRO A 189 4.76 17.68 11.64
CA PRO A 189 5.66 16.68 11.09
C PRO A 189 4.95 15.72 10.14
N SER A 190 5.64 15.35 9.05
CA SER A 190 5.13 14.40 8.05
C SER A 190 6.10 13.23 7.87
N PRO A 191 6.27 12.36 8.89
CA PRO A 191 7.16 11.21 8.82
C PRO A 191 6.64 10.18 7.82
N GLY A 192 7.56 9.56 7.07
CA GLY A 192 7.31 8.57 6.03
C GLY A 192 8.21 8.80 4.83
N ASP A 193 8.49 7.74 4.08
CA ASP A 193 9.38 7.75 2.91
C ASP A 193 8.62 8.12 1.65
N LEU A 194 7.31 7.87 1.63
CA LEU A 194 6.38 8.21 0.55
C LEU A 194 5.00 8.55 1.11
N ALA A 195 4.15 9.15 0.28
CA ALA A 195 2.76 9.44 0.59
C ALA A 195 1.83 8.57 -0.25
N GLN A 196 1.04 7.69 0.37
CA GLN A 196 -0.05 6.95 -0.29
C GLN A 196 -1.37 7.58 0.14
N LEU A 197 -2.03 8.30 -0.77
CA LEU A 197 -3.12 9.22 -0.45
C LEU A 197 -4.35 8.95 -1.32
N PRO A 198 -5.57 9.15 -0.77
CA PRO A 198 -6.76 9.18 -1.60
C PRO A 198 -6.76 10.44 -2.46
N ARG A 199 -7.31 10.34 -3.67
CA ARG A 199 -7.49 11.51 -4.54
C ARG A 199 -8.32 12.60 -3.87
N HIS A 200 -9.39 12.19 -3.19
CA HIS A 200 -10.36 13.07 -2.52
C HIS A 200 -10.76 12.52 -1.14
N ILE A 201 -11.12 13.40 -0.22
CA ILE A 201 -11.85 13.07 1.02
C ILE A 201 -13.13 13.90 1.01
N GLY A 202 -14.27 13.26 0.70
CA GLY A 202 -15.51 13.97 0.43
C GLY A 202 -15.32 15.00 -0.71
N PRO A 203 -15.70 16.27 -0.53
CA PRO A 203 -15.53 17.30 -1.55
C PRO A 203 -14.09 17.85 -1.64
N LEU A 204 -13.22 17.51 -0.69
CA LEU A 204 -11.85 18.03 -0.63
C LEU A 204 -10.93 17.25 -1.58
N THR A 205 -10.28 17.95 -2.51
CA THR A 205 -9.16 17.41 -3.29
C THR A 205 -7.93 17.31 -2.40
N VAL A 206 -7.44 16.10 -2.19
CA VAL A 206 -6.25 15.81 -1.38
C VAL A 206 -4.99 15.92 -2.24
N VAL A 207 -5.00 15.32 -3.42
CA VAL A 207 -3.85 15.32 -4.32
C VAL A 207 -4.07 16.34 -5.43
N ASP A 208 -3.27 17.40 -5.38
CA ASP A 208 -3.19 18.48 -6.35
C ASP A 208 -1.71 18.84 -6.63
N ALA A 209 -1.48 19.76 -7.54
CA ALA A 209 -0.13 20.20 -7.91
C ALA A 209 0.67 20.78 -6.73
N ALA A 210 0.01 21.45 -5.79
CA ALA A 210 0.67 22.02 -4.60
C ALA A 210 1.19 20.91 -3.68
N LEU A 211 0.38 19.87 -3.43
CA LEU A 211 0.78 18.73 -2.62
C LEU A 211 1.93 17.95 -3.27
N LEU A 212 1.86 17.71 -4.58
CA LEU A 212 2.92 17.04 -5.31
C LEU A 212 4.24 17.81 -5.21
N ARG A 213 4.22 19.14 -5.44
CA ARG A 213 5.41 19.98 -5.27
C ARG A 213 5.97 19.91 -3.85
N ALA A 214 5.12 19.95 -2.83
CA ALA A 214 5.54 19.87 -1.43
C ALA A 214 6.19 18.51 -1.10
N ALA A 215 5.63 17.39 -1.59
CA ALA A 215 6.21 16.06 -1.43
C ALA A 215 7.56 15.95 -2.17
N HIS A 216 7.59 16.31 -3.45
CA HIS A 216 8.78 16.22 -4.28
C HIS A 216 9.92 17.11 -3.79
N SER A 217 9.61 18.28 -3.20
CA SER A 217 10.65 19.18 -2.61
C SER A 217 11.42 18.51 -1.46
N THR A 218 10.89 17.45 -0.90
CA THR A 218 11.51 16.65 0.17
C THR A 218 11.95 15.26 -0.31
N GLY A 219 11.91 15.01 -1.63
CA GLY A 219 12.33 13.75 -2.24
C GLY A 219 11.34 12.59 -2.07
N ARG A 220 10.08 12.87 -1.72
CA ARG A 220 9.05 11.85 -1.49
C ARG A 220 8.18 11.64 -2.71
N GLU A 221 7.89 10.38 -3.02
CA GLU A 221 6.88 10.01 -4.03
C GLU A 221 5.47 10.13 -3.46
N VAL A 222 4.50 10.40 -4.36
CA VAL A 222 3.06 10.39 -4.06
C VAL A 222 2.38 9.32 -4.90
N HIS A 223 1.80 8.32 -4.24
CA HIS A 223 1.00 7.27 -4.87
C HIS A 223 -0.47 7.48 -4.51
N VAL A 224 -1.35 7.35 -5.49
CA VAL A 224 -2.77 7.68 -5.31
C VAL A 224 -3.63 6.43 -5.35
N TRP A 225 -4.55 6.28 -4.39
CA TRP A 225 -5.50 5.16 -4.25
C TRP A 225 -6.94 5.62 -4.03
N THR A 226 -7.98 4.82 -4.29
CA THR A 226 -7.95 3.77 -5.29
C THR A 226 -8.41 4.39 -6.60
N VAL A 227 -7.72 4.17 -7.70
CA VAL A 227 -7.95 4.85 -8.97
C VAL A 227 -8.23 3.81 -10.08
N ASP A 228 -9.49 3.70 -10.54
CA ASP A 228 -9.91 2.64 -11.45
C ASP A 228 -10.31 3.13 -12.85
N ALA A 229 -10.67 4.41 -12.98
CA ALA A 229 -11.04 4.98 -14.26
C ALA A 229 -9.81 5.47 -15.05
N ALA A 230 -9.67 5.06 -16.31
CA ALA A 230 -8.56 5.44 -17.19
C ALA A 230 -8.35 6.95 -17.30
N SER A 231 -9.44 7.74 -17.35
CA SER A 231 -9.37 9.19 -17.40
C SER A 231 -8.78 9.80 -16.12
N HIS A 232 -9.08 9.21 -14.95
CA HIS A 232 -8.51 9.65 -13.68
C HIS A 232 -7.04 9.23 -13.55
N MET A 233 -6.68 8.03 -14.01
CA MET A 233 -5.29 7.58 -14.07
C MET A 233 -4.44 8.52 -14.93
N THR A 234 -4.92 8.82 -16.15
CA THR A 234 -4.24 9.75 -17.06
C THR A 234 -4.07 11.12 -16.43
N ALA A 235 -5.13 11.70 -15.87
CA ALA A 235 -5.07 13.04 -15.25
C ALA A 235 -4.11 13.11 -14.06
N LEU A 236 -4.03 12.07 -13.21
CA LEU A 236 -3.11 12.03 -12.08
C LEU A 236 -1.66 11.86 -12.52
N LEU A 237 -1.39 11.04 -13.53
CA LEU A 237 -0.05 10.90 -14.11
C LEU A 237 0.40 12.20 -14.81
N ASP A 238 -0.50 12.90 -15.52
CA ASP A 238 -0.22 14.21 -16.13
C ASP A 238 0.04 15.28 -15.07
N LEU A 239 -0.61 15.17 -13.91
CA LEU A 239 -0.40 16.05 -12.76
C LEU A 239 0.98 15.83 -12.10
N GLY A 240 1.59 14.64 -12.31
CA GLY A 240 2.88 14.25 -11.76
C GLY A 240 2.82 13.29 -10.57
N ALA A 241 1.73 12.53 -10.41
CA ALA A 241 1.69 11.43 -9.44
C ALA A 241 2.72 10.36 -9.82
N ASP A 242 3.44 9.85 -8.81
CA ASP A 242 4.55 8.90 -9.00
C ASP A 242 4.08 7.45 -9.07
N GLY A 243 2.88 7.17 -8.58
CA GLY A 243 2.29 5.83 -8.62
C GLY A 243 0.78 5.85 -8.49
N LEU A 244 0.17 4.76 -8.94
CA LEU A 244 -1.27 4.52 -8.83
C LEU A 244 -1.54 3.13 -8.27
N ILE A 245 -2.50 3.06 -7.34
CA ILE A 245 -3.00 1.83 -6.73
C ILE A 245 -4.43 1.63 -7.24
N SER A 246 -4.73 0.47 -7.84
CA SER A 246 -5.97 0.24 -8.57
C SER A 246 -6.55 -1.16 -8.37
N ASP A 247 -7.89 -1.24 -8.26
CA ASP A 247 -8.68 -2.47 -8.35
C ASP A 247 -8.89 -2.90 -9.82
N ARG A 248 -8.48 -2.05 -10.78
CA ARG A 248 -8.50 -2.33 -12.21
C ARG A 248 -7.07 -2.33 -12.77
N PRO A 249 -6.26 -3.35 -12.38
CA PRO A 249 -4.89 -3.47 -12.86
C PRO A 249 -4.82 -3.62 -14.38
N ASP A 250 -5.81 -4.22 -15.02
CA ASP A 250 -5.97 -4.30 -16.47
C ASP A 250 -6.02 -2.90 -17.12
N VAL A 251 -6.84 -1.99 -16.58
CA VAL A 251 -6.97 -0.61 -17.05
C VAL A 251 -5.68 0.17 -16.79
N LEU A 252 -5.09 0.03 -15.59
CA LEU A 252 -3.84 0.71 -15.24
C LEU A 252 -2.72 0.32 -16.20
N ARG A 253 -2.55 -0.98 -16.46
CA ARG A 253 -1.57 -1.49 -17.42
C ARG A 253 -1.81 -0.92 -18.83
N ALA A 254 -3.06 -0.92 -19.29
CA ALA A 254 -3.40 -0.37 -20.60
C ALA A 254 -3.07 1.13 -20.73
N VAL A 255 -3.36 1.93 -19.69
CA VAL A 255 -3.01 3.36 -19.63
C VAL A 255 -1.51 3.57 -19.70
N LEU A 256 -0.72 2.80 -18.94
CA LEU A 256 0.75 2.93 -18.93
C LEU A 256 1.38 2.45 -20.25
N HIS A 257 0.83 1.40 -20.88
CA HIS A 257 1.23 0.98 -22.24
C HIS A 257 0.96 2.08 -23.28
N ALA A 258 -0.23 2.67 -23.27
CA ALA A 258 -0.59 3.74 -24.20
C ALA A 258 0.32 4.97 -24.04
N ARG A 259 0.86 5.19 -22.86
CA ARG A 259 1.84 6.26 -22.55
C ARG A 259 3.29 5.87 -22.87
N GLY A 260 3.56 4.64 -23.24
CA GLY A 260 4.91 4.14 -23.52
C GLY A 260 5.83 4.04 -22.28
N VAL A 261 5.23 3.97 -21.08
CA VAL A 261 5.97 3.92 -19.79
C VAL A 261 5.75 2.62 -19.00
N TRP A 262 5.00 1.66 -19.55
CA TRP A 262 4.88 0.36 -18.90
C TRP A 262 6.21 -0.38 -18.92
N GLN A 263 6.65 -0.82 -17.76
CA GLN A 263 7.81 -1.68 -17.57
C GLN A 263 7.34 -2.90 -16.77
N ALA A 264 7.30 -4.05 -17.44
CA ALA A 264 7.07 -5.31 -16.74
C ALA A 264 8.24 -5.61 -15.80
N ALA A 265 7.92 -6.13 -14.61
CA ALA A 265 8.91 -6.51 -13.61
C ALA A 265 9.56 -7.86 -13.90
#